data_532d628b4ed912436cec2625da03e50a
#
_entry.id   532d628b4ed912436cec2625da03e50a
#
_cell.length_a   1.000
_cell.length_b   1.000
_cell.length_c   1.000
_cell.angle_alpha   90.00
_cell.angle_beta   90.00
_cell.angle_gamma   90.00
#
_symmetry.space_group_name_H-M   'P 1'
#
loop_
_entity.id
_entity.type
_entity.pdbx_description
1 polymer ?
#
loop_
_entity_poly.entity_id
_entity_poly.type
_entity_poly.pdbx_seq_one_letter_code
_entity_poly.pdbx_strand_id
1 'polypeptide(L)'
;MLGQSVAARVTDLIRIHLVEARLDLGVMRLSLGSAAAGTVCQVGREDSHVVSSTISTSDGPPIVHPLGGGPGSLWETEYMSTLTDTEIGAVEAALDALLAAHDPKKMDNITFRGHRFDFGLAWVHFPVGHGGLGVRPELNKIVEERLRKAGAQPQDPSTFFIALAGPTIVTHGSEDAKKRFLRPMFTGEERWCQLFSEPGAGSDFAGLGTKAVRDGDEWVVNGQKVWNTLAHLGDWGMLVTRTDPDQPKHKGMTYFAIDMHSAGVEVRPLRQITGEAEFNEVYMTDARVPDSQRIGEVGEGWRVALTTLMNERTAIGGGGGGTARRRGPIDEAVRIFRENGHGVAHRDRLMQLWCKSETLRLTNLRASQAAKAGNPGPEGSIAKLMMAELNKKITEFSVELLGAHGMVDFDFTFRRPEDLSVDGSVGGVRHSFLRARANSIEGGTSEIMRNILGEQVLGLPGEPRVDKDLPWTKVPRN
;
A
#
# COMPACT_ATOMS: atom_id res chain seq x y z
N MET A 1 -10.66 -36.09 -6.38
CA MET A 1 -10.19 -34.97 -7.24
C MET A 1 -9.52 -33.82 -6.49
N LEU A 2 -9.73 -33.62 -5.18
CA LEU A 2 -9.06 -32.57 -4.40
C LEU A 2 -7.57 -32.83 -4.10
N GLY A 3 -7.13 -34.08 -4.05
CA GLY A 3 -5.74 -34.42 -3.74
C GLY A 3 -4.72 -34.12 -4.84
N GLN A 4 -5.12 -34.15 -6.11
CA GLN A 4 -4.20 -33.87 -7.24
C GLN A 4 -3.89 -32.36 -7.38
N SER A 5 -4.82 -31.48 -7.02
CA SER A 5 -4.62 -30.03 -7.07
C SER A 5 -3.65 -29.52 -6.02
N VAL A 6 -3.61 -30.12 -4.83
CA VAL A 6 -2.69 -29.73 -3.74
C VAL A 6 -1.28 -30.21 -4.03
N ALA A 7 -1.11 -31.43 -4.56
CA ALA A 7 0.20 -31.95 -4.91
C ALA A 7 0.88 -31.13 -6.04
N ALA A 8 0.12 -30.69 -7.06
CA ALA A 8 0.63 -29.83 -8.11
C ALA A 8 1.11 -28.46 -7.58
N ARG A 9 0.35 -27.85 -6.67
CA ARG A 9 0.71 -26.54 -6.06
C ARG A 9 1.91 -26.64 -5.12
N VAL A 10 2.05 -27.72 -4.39
CA VAL A 10 3.23 -27.98 -3.53
C VAL A 10 4.49 -28.19 -4.39
N THR A 11 4.37 -28.86 -5.51
CA THR A 11 5.47 -29.08 -6.45
C THR A 11 5.95 -27.75 -7.08
N ASP A 12 5.05 -26.85 -7.40
CA ASP A 12 5.39 -25.51 -7.90
C ASP A 12 6.06 -24.63 -6.83
N LEU A 13 5.63 -24.73 -5.57
CA LEU A 13 6.27 -24.02 -4.46
C LEU A 13 7.73 -24.51 -4.23
N ILE A 14 7.95 -25.83 -4.29
CA ILE A 14 9.28 -26.43 -4.16
C ILE A 14 10.19 -26.04 -5.32
N ARG A 15 9.68 -25.96 -6.55
CA ARG A 15 10.43 -25.48 -7.72
C ARG A 15 10.93 -24.03 -7.57
N ILE A 16 10.09 -23.14 -7.07
CA ILE A 16 10.46 -21.73 -6.87
C ILE A 16 11.59 -21.60 -5.84
N HIS A 17 11.56 -22.36 -4.76
CA HIS A 17 12.61 -22.34 -3.72
C HIS A 17 13.96 -22.90 -4.18
N LEU A 18 13.97 -23.83 -5.14
CA LEU A 18 15.20 -24.47 -5.63
C LEU A 18 15.91 -23.66 -6.74
N VAL A 19 15.18 -22.83 -7.46
CA VAL A 19 15.76 -21.94 -8.50
C VAL A 19 16.52 -20.76 -7.87
N GLU A 20 16.10 -20.27 -6.71
CA GLU A 20 16.76 -19.16 -6.02
C GLU A 20 17.92 -19.61 -5.08
N ALA A 21 18.00 -20.90 -4.69
CA ALA A 21 19.10 -21.45 -3.90
C ALA A 21 20.43 -21.62 -4.66
N ARG A 22 20.55 -21.05 -5.85
CA ARG A 22 21.73 -21.11 -6.76
C ARG A 22 22.91 -20.24 -6.35
N LEU A 23 22.99 -19.80 -5.12
CA LEU A 23 24.18 -19.12 -4.62
C LEU A 23 24.99 -20.11 -3.76
N ASP A 24 26.11 -20.64 -4.31
CA ASP A 24 27.22 -21.35 -3.67
C ASP A 24 27.18 -22.88 -3.52
N LEU A 25 26.30 -23.62 -4.13
CA LEU A 25 26.39 -25.09 -4.13
C LEU A 25 26.24 -25.64 -5.56
N GLY A 26 27.17 -26.47 -6.00
CA GLY A 26 27.19 -27.09 -7.31
C GLY A 26 25.88 -27.80 -7.69
N VAL A 27 25.67 -27.95 -8.97
CA VAL A 27 24.45 -28.43 -9.62
C VAL A 27 23.82 -29.63 -8.88
N MET A 28 22.61 -29.48 -8.39
CA MET A 28 21.82 -30.57 -7.82
C MET A 28 20.82 -31.12 -8.84
N ARG A 29 20.73 -32.44 -8.97
CA ARG A 29 19.73 -33.11 -9.79
C ARG A 29 18.55 -33.56 -8.95
N LEU A 30 17.34 -33.21 -9.35
CA LEU A 30 16.09 -33.68 -8.78
C LEU A 30 15.51 -34.81 -9.63
N SER A 31 15.26 -35.97 -9.04
CA SER A 31 14.47 -37.02 -9.67
C SER A 31 13.19 -37.25 -8.84
N LEU A 32 12.04 -37.26 -9.51
CA LEU A 32 10.75 -37.57 -8.92
C LEU A 32 10.41 -39.04 -9.24
N GLY A 33 10.34 -39.86 -8.21
CA GLY A 33 9.86 -41.25 -8.35
C GLY A 33 8.46 -41.38 -7.73
N SER A 34 7.58 -42.08 -8.39
CA SER A 34 6.25 -42.43 -7.87
C SER A 34 6.30 -43.85 -7.30
N ALA A 35 6.07 -43.98 -5.99
CA ALA A 35 5.80 -45.26 -5.36
C ALA A 35 4.33 -45.26 -4.86
N ALA A 36 3.74 -46.40 -4.78
CA ALA A 36 2.29 -46.63 -4.55
C ALA A 36 1.69 -46.03 -3.26
N ALA A 37 2.42 -45.27 -2.48
CA ALA A 37 1.97 -44.64 -1.24
C ALA A 37 2.56 -43.24 -0.96
N GLY A 38 3.13 -42.52 -1.93
CA GLY A 38 3.64 -41.16 -1.70
C GLY A 38 4.71 -40.73 -2.70
N THR A 39 4.86 -39.42 -2.85
CA THR A 39 5.89 -38.82 -3.72
C THR A 39 7.20 -38.70 -2.92
N VAL A 40 8.26 -39.39 -3.37
CA VAL A 40 9.59 -39.29 -2.75
C VAL A 40 10.46 -38.37 -3.63
N CYS A 41 11.08 -37.38 -3.00
CA CYS A 41 12.04 -36.51 -3.65
C CYS A 41 13.46 -36.88 -3.20
N GLN A 42 14.32 -37.33 -4.11
CA GLN A 42 15.74 -37.57 -3.86
C GLN A 42 16.59 -36.45 -4.48
N VAL A 43 17.52 -35.93 -3.70
CA VAL A 43 18.48 -34.90 -4.11
C VAL A 43 19.85 -35.52 -4.20
N GLY A 44 20.46 -35.52 -5.38
CA GLY A 44 21.83 -36.02 -5.60
C GLY A 44 22.74 -34.96 -6.18
N ARG A 45 24.05 -35.10 -5.96
CA ARG A 45 25.09 -34.21 -6.49
C ARG A 45 25.80 -34.91 -7.65
N GLU A 46 25.88 -34.25 -8.81
CA GLU A 46 26.75 -34.71 -9.91
C GLU A 46 27.70 -33.57 -10.35
N ASP A 47 28.94 -33.96 -10.60
CA ASP A 47 29.99 -33.06 -11.11
C ASP A 47 29.84 -32.85 -12.61
N SER A 48 29.84 -31.59 -12.99
CA SER A 48 30.10 -30.99 -14.30
C SER A 48 29.46 -31.63 -15.53
N HIS A 49 28.16 -31.38 -15.77
CA HIS A 49 27.60 -31.17 -17.14
C HIS A 49 26.16 -30.61 -17.05
N VAL A 50 25.82 -29.63 -17.89
CA VAL A 50 24.49 -29.06 -18.02
C VAL A 50 23.59 -30.06 -18.75
N VAL A 51 22.60 -30.62 -18.07
CA VAL A 51 21.58 -31.46 -18.70
C VAL A 51 20.26 -30.69 -18.75
N SER A 52 19.75 -30.44 -19.95
CA SER A 52 18.40 -29.95 -20.15
C SER A 52 17.39 -31.09 -20.01
N SER A 53 16.39 -30.96 -19.17
CA SER A 53 15.27 -31.91 -19.11
C SER A 53 14.03 -31.31 -19.77
N THR A 54 13.52 -31.97 -20.81
CA THR A 54 12.26 -31.68 -21.45
C THR A 54 11.15 -32.44 -20.70
N ILE A 55 10.10 -31.74 -20.26
CA ILE A 55 8.90 -32.37 -19.76
C ILE A 55 7.86 -32.26 -20.88
N SER A 56 7.46 -33.39 -21.44
CA SER A 56 6.37 -33.49 -22.39
C SER A 56 5.05 -33.71 -21.63
N THR A 57 4.10 -32.81 -21.78
CA THR A 57 2.69 -33.10 -21.52
C THR A 57 2.01 -33.41 -22.83
N SER A 58 1.18 -34.40 -22.86
CA SER A 58 0.67 -35.09 -24.05
C SER A 58 -0.20 -34.28 -25.01
N ASP A 59 -0.39 -32.98 -24.85
CA ASP A 59 -1.22 -32.19 -25.78
C ASP A 59 -0.82 -30.70 -25.82
N GLY A 60 0.34 -30.38 -26.40
CA GLY A 60 0.74 -29.00 -26.71
C GLY A 60 2.19 -28.86 -27.21
N PRO A 61 2.52 -27.85 -28.01
CA PRO A 61 3.88 -27.65 -28.48
C PRO A 61 4.84 -27.36 -27.34
N PRO A 62 6.11 -27.85 -27.40
CA PRO A 62 7.08 -27.69 -26.32
C PRO A 62 7.51 -26.21 -26.17
N ILE A 63 7.42 -25.69 -24.95
CA ILE A 63 7.96 -24.39 -24.60
C ILE A 63 9.42 -24.61 -24.19
N VAL A 64 10.35 -24.17 -25.03
CA VAL A 64 11.79 -24.19 -24.74
C VAL A 64 12.18 -22.83 -24.15
N HIS A 65 12.63 -22.80 -22.90
CA HIS A 65 13.21 -21.61 -22.29
C HIS A 65 14.75 -21.74 -22.32
N PRO A 66 15.48 -20.82 -22.96
CA PRO A 66 16.94 -20.82 -22.90
C PRO A 66 17.42 -20.36 -21.51
N LEU A 67 18.25 -21.17 -20.88
CA LEU A 67 18.95 -20.84 -19.64
C LEU A 67 20.35 -20.29 -19.97
N GLY A 68 20.53 -18.99 -19.87
CA GLY A 68 21.87 -18.38 -20.04
C GLY A 68 21.81 -16.87 -20.13
N GLY A 69 21.89 -16.17 -19.03
CA GLY A 69 22.08 -14.73 -18.99
C GLY A 69 22.22 -14.26 -17.54
N GLY A 70 23.23 -13.44 -17.25
CA GLY A 70 23.53 -12.91 -15.94
C GLY A 70 22.38 -12.08 -15.33
N PRO A 71 22.43 -11.76 -14.03
CA PRO A 71 21.34 -11.10 -13.35
C PRO A 71 21.14 -9.68 -13.86
N GLY A 72 19.98 -9.40 -14.44
CA GLY A 72 19.52 -8.04 -14.69
C GLY A 72 18.97 -7.71 -16.07
N SER A 73 19.12 -8.54 -17.10
CA SER A 73 18.88 -8.02 -18.45
C SER A 73 17.73 -8.61 -19.26
N LEU A 74 17.35 -9.86 -19.07
CA LEU A 74 16.42 -10.48 -20.03
C LEU A 74 14.94 -10.16 -19.77
N TRP A 75 14.49 -10.13 -18.56
CA TRP A 75 13.07 -9.85 -18.28
C TRP A 75 12.74 -8.36 -18.10
N GLU A 76 13.70 -7.50 -17.76
CA GLU A 76 13.52 -6.06 -17.93
C GLU A 76 13.36 -5.70 -19.40
N THR A 77 14.11 -6.35 -20.29
CA THR A 77 14.04 -6.15 -21.74
C THR A 77 12.72 -6.70 -22.32
N GLU A 78 12.28 -7.89 -21.90
CA GLU A 78 11.05 -8.51 -22.38
C GLU A 78 9.79 -7.78 -21.87
N TYR A 79 9.83 -7.26 -20.64
CA TYR A 79 8.76 -6.44 -20.08
C TYR A 79 8.68 -5.05 -20.76
N MET A 80 9.83 -4.43 -21.04
CA MET A 80 9.88 -3.18 -21.79
C MET A 80 9.50 -3.35 -23.26
N SER A 81 9.67 -4.55 -23.85
CA SER A 81 9.25 -4.84 -25.23
C SER A 81 7.73 -4.84 -25.43
N THR A 82 6.92 -4.92 -24.35
CA THR A 82 5.46 -4.75 -24.40
C THR A 82 5.02 -3.28 -24.38
N LEU A 83 5.93 -2.35 -24.05
CA LEU A 83 5.68 -0.92 -24.14
C LEU A 83 5.87 -0.48 -25.60
N THR A 84 4.93 0.33 -26.11
CA THR A 84 5.12 0.87 -27.45
C THR A 84 6.22 1.93 -27.44
N ASP A 85 7.11 1.91 -28.42
CA ASP A 85 8.17 2.92 -28.59
C ASP A 85 7.60 4.35 -28.58
N THR A 86 6.36 4.51 -29.04
CA THR A 86 5.65 5.78 -29.08
C THR A 86 5.36 6.35 -27.68
N GLU A 87 4.92 5.52 -26.71
CA GLU A 87 4.63 5.98 -25.35
C GLU A 87 5.91 6.34 -24.58
N ILE A 88 6.96 5.52 -24.76
CA ILE A 88 8.30 5.81 -24.21
C ILE A 88 8.83 7.11 -24.80
N GLY A 89 8.74 7.27 -26.11
CA GLY A 89 9.18 8.47 -26.81
C GLY A 89 8.43 9.74 -26.34
N ALA A 90 7.14 9.65 -26.07
CA ALA A 90 6.35 10.76 -25.52
C ALA A 90 6.83 11.17 -24.11
N VAL A 91 7.10 10.20 -23.23
CA VAL A 91 7.61 10.48 -21.87
C VAL A 91 9.03 11.07 -21.93
N GLU A 92 9.92 10.50 -22.74
CA GLU A 92 11.30 11.00 -22.90
C GLU A 92 11.31 12.42 -23.49
N ALA A 93 10.49 12.71 -24.51
CA ALA A 93 10.40 14.04 -25.08
C ALA A 93 9.91 15.08 -24.06
N ALA A 94 8.89 14.73 -23.24
CA ALA A 94 8.40 15.59 -22.16
C ALA A 94 9.46 15.84 -21.09
N LEU A 95 10.25 14.79 -20.73
CA LEU A 95 11.37 14.88 -19.78
C LEU A 95 12.49 15.79 -20.31
N ASP A 96 12.87 15.60 -21.58
CA ASP A 96 13.92 16.42 -22.20
C ASP A 96 13.50 17.89 -22.28
N ALA A 97 12.24 18.15 -22.64
CA ALA A 97 11.68 19.50 -22.66
C ALA A 97 11.63 20.13 -21.25
N LEU A 98 11.17 19.38 -20.25
CA LEU A 98 11.18 19.84 -18.85
C LEU A 98 12.56 20.20 -18.37
N LEU A 99 13.54 19.28 -18.54
CA LEU A 99 14.90 19.46 -18.02
C LEU A 99 15.70 20.53 -18.80
N ALA A 100 15.39 20.74 -20.07
CA ALA A 100 15.98 21.81 -20.86
C ALA A 100 15.49 23.20 -20.41
N ALA A 101 14.21 23.31 -20.03
CA ALA A 101 13.61 24.55 -19.58
C ALA A 101 13.84 24.85 -18.09
N HIS A 102 13.91 23.81 -17.25
CA HIS A 102 13.87 23.92 -15.80
C HIS A 102 14.88 23.00 -15.13
N ASP A 103 15.95 23.57 -14.57
CA ASP A 103 16.98 22.85 -13.81
C ASP A 103 16.49 22.63 -12.36
N PRO A 104 16.24 21.39 -11.91
CA PRO A 104 15.75 21.12 -10.56
C PRO A 104 16.69 21.53 -9.44
N LYS A 105 17.99 21.76 -9.74
CA LYS A 105 18.98 22.21 -8.75
C LYS A 105 18.97 23.72 -8.53
N LYS A 106 18.29 24.48 -9.39
CA LYS A 106 18.28 25.95 -9.38
C LYS A 106 16.97 26.55 -8.91
N MET A 107 15.98 25.74 -8.54
CA MET A 107 14.67 26.20 -8.07
C MET A 107 14.22 25.39 -6.85
N ASP A 108 13.25 25.91 -6.13
CA ASP A 108 12.64 25.18 -5.02
C ASP A 108 11.79 24.01 -5.53
N ASN A 109 11.54 23.07 -4.64
CA ASN A 109 10.87 21.81 -4.98
C ASN A 109 9.40 22.01 -5.43
N ILE A 110 8.68 22.95 -4.81
CA ILE A 110 7.27 23.25 -5.16
C ILE A 110 7.18 23.77 -6.59
N THR A 111 8.01 24.75 -6.92
CA THR A 111 8.09 25.33 -8.28
C THR A 111 8.45 24.26 -9.31
N PHE A 112 9.49 23.45 -9.05
CA PHE A 112 9.88 22.39 -9.97
C PHE A 112 8.78 21.36 -10.18
N ARG A 113 8.08 20.96 -9.12
CA ARG A 113 6.94 20.04 -9.20
C ARG A 113 5.77 20.65 -9.97
N GLY A 114 5.55 21.96 -9.85
CA GLY A 114 4.59 22.66 -10.70
C GLY A 114 4.89 22.49 -12.18
N HIS A 115 6.12 22.73 -12.61
CA HIS A 115 6.53 22.50 -13.99
C HIS A 115 6.42 21.02 -14.38
N ARG A 116 6.83 20.10 -13.50
CA ARG A 116 6.64 18.66 -13.74
C ARG A 116 5.17 18.29 -13.99
N PHE A 117 4.24 18.88 -13.23
CA PHE A 117 2.80 18.71 -13.46
C PHE A 117 2.37 19.25 -14.82
N ASP A 118 2.80 20.46 -15.14
CA ASP A 118 2.41 21.18 -16.38
C ASP A 118 2.94 20.45 -17.64
N PHE A 119 4.07 19.73 -17.54
CA PHE A 119 4.60 18.87 -18.60
C PHE A 119 3.97 17.46 -18.65
N GLY A 120 2.95 17.17 -17.82
CA GLY A 120 2.28 15.86 -17.78
C GLY A 120 3.08 14.73 -17.14
N LEU A 121 4.10 15.06 -16.35
CA LEU A 121 5.02 14.11 -15.73
C LEU A 121 4.76 13.88 -14.23
N ALA A 122 3.64 14.39 -13.72
CA ALA A 122 3.24 14.16 -12.33
C ALA A 122 2.81 12.70 -12.12
N TRP A 123 1.88 12.25 -12.95
CA TRP A 123 1.36 10.89 -13.03
C TRP A 123 1.12 10.58 -14.51
N VAL A 124 2.09 10.03 -15.21
CA VAL A 124 2.05 9.86 -16.68
C VAL A 124 0.79 9.18 -17.20
N HIS A 125 0.11 8.38 -16.36
CA HIS A 125 -1.12 7.67 -16.69
C HIS A 125 -2.41 8.49 -16.49
N PHE A 126 -2.32 9.66 -15.88
CA PHE A 126 -3.47 10.56 -15.79
C PHE A 126 -3.77 11.20 -17.16
N PRO A 127 -5.00 11.66 -17.37
CA PRO A 127 -5.37 12.34 -18.62
C PRO A 127 -4.49 13.57 -18.88
N VAL A 128 -4.29 13.88 -20.16
CA VAL A 128 -3.63 15.11 -20.59
C VAL A 128 -4.38 16.34 -20.02
N GLY A 129 -3.62 17.31 -19.51
CA GLY A 129 -4.15 18.48 -18.82
C GLY A 129 -4.40 18.29 -17.32
N HIS A 130 -4.28 17.07 -16.80
CA HIS A 130 -4.42 16.73 -15.38
C HIS A 130 -3.15 16.18 -14.77
N GLY A 131 -1.99 16.61 -15.27
CA GLY A 131 -0.68 16.18 -14.78
C GLY A 131 -0.17 14.88 -15.37
N GLY A 132 -0.82 14.36 -16.42
CA GLY A 132 -0.45 13.14 -17.13
C GLY A 132 -0.37 13.30 -18.64
N LEU A 133 0.07 12.22 -19.31
CA LEU A 133 0.19 12.07 -20.75
C LEU A 133 -0.79 11.03 -21.31
N GLY A 134 -1.60 10.39 -20.47
CA GLY A 134 -2.51 9.31 -20.84
C GLY A 134 -1.84 8.02 -21.25
N VAL A 135 -0.60 7.78 -20.81
CA VAL A 135 0.22 6.60 -21.11
C VAL A 135 0.23 5.61 -19.95
N ARG A 136 0.86 4.47 -20.11
CA ARG A 136 0.89 3.41 -19.07
C ARG A 136 1.59 3.83 -17.79
N PRO A 137 1.06 3.45 -16.59
CA PRO A 137 1.57 3.88 -15.28
C PRO A 137 3.00 3.41 -14.99
N GLU A 138 3.48 2.32 -15.62
CA GLU A 138 4.83 1.79 -15.46
C GLU A 138 5.91 2.80 -15.89
N LEU A 139 5.58 3.68 -16.83
CA LEU A 139 6.50 4.71 -17.33
C LEU A 139 6.82 5.79 -16.30
N ASN A 140 6.07 5.89 -15.20
CA ASN A 140 6.47 6.74 -14.06
C ASN A 140 7.87 6.41 -13.55
N LYS A 141 8.34 5.17 -13.70
CA LYS A 141 9.71 4.78 -13.29
C LYS A 141 10.79 5.48 -14.10
N ILE A 142 10.57 5.65 -15.41
CA ILE A 142 11.48 6.40 -16.27
C ILE A 142 11.57 7.84 -15.78
N VAL A 143 10.42 8.45 -15.47
CA VAL A 143 10.35 9.82 -14.94
C VAL A 143 11.14 9.93 -13.64
N GLU A 144 10.84 9.08 -12.65
CA GLU A 144 11.52 9.12 -11.35
C GLU A 144 13.04 8.91 -11.47
N GLU A 145 13.48 7.97 -12.31
CA GLU A 145 14.90 7.70 -12.51
C GLU A 145 15.63 8.86 -13.19
N ARG A 146 15.05 9.44 -14.24
CA ARG A 146 15.62 10.58 -14.95
C ARG A 146 15.69 11.84 -14.07
N LEU A 147 14.62 12.13 -13.34
CA LEU A 147 14.56 13.28 -12.44
C LEU A 147 15.55 13.13 -11.27
N ARG A 148 15.65 11.93 -10.69
CA ARG A 148 16.65 11.64 -9.65
C ARG A 148 18.09 11.84 -10.17
N LYS A 149 18.41 11.38 -11.39
CA LYS A 149 19.72 11.60 -12.03
C LYS A 149 19.97 13.09 -12.28
N ALA A 150 18.95 13.86 -12.61
CA ALA A 150 19.04 15.32 -12.77
C ALA A 150 19.19 16.07 -11.45
N GLY A 151 18.98 15.41 -10.30
CA GLY A 151 19.12 16.01 -8.97
C GLY A 151 17.84 16.62 -8.42
N ALA A 152 16.69 16.25 -8.96
CA ALA A 152 15.40 16.64 -8.37
C ALA A 152 15.23 16.02 -6.98
N GLN A 153 14.64 16.79 -6.07
CA GLN A 153 14.36 16.35 -4.71
C GLN A 153 13.29 15.26 -4.72
N PRO A 154 13.39 14.25 -3.85
CA PRO A 154 12.36 13.24 -3.70
C PRO A 154 11.04 13.88 -3.23
N GLN A 155 9.94 13.15 -3.42
CA GLN A 155 8.65 13.54 -2.88
C GLN A 155 8.70 13.52 -1.35
N ASP A 156 8.14 14.54 -0.71
CA ASP A 156 8.03 14.64 0.73
C ASP A 156 7.11 13.51 1.26
N PRO A 157 7.56 12.70 2.23
CA PRO A 157 6.73 11.66 2.84
C PRO A 157 5.41 12.16 3.44
N SER A 158 5.35 13.41 3.92
CA SER A 158 4.10 14.03 4.41
C SER A 158 3.02 14.15 3.34
N THR A 159 3.39 14.01 2.07
CA THR A 159 2.48 14.02 0.92
C THR A 159 1.92 12.62 0.57
N PHE A 160 1.99 11.65 1.50
CA PHE A 160 1.45 10.29 1.31
C PHE A 160 0.01 10.28 0.77
N PHE A 161 -0.83 11.19 1.24
CA PHE A 161 -2.22 11.27 0.82
C PHE A 161 -2.44 11.65 -0.65
N ILE A 162 -1.41 12.15 -1.34
CA ILE A 162 -1.45 12.39 -2.80
C ILE A 162 -1.74 11.08 -3.55
N ALA A 163 -1.16 9.96 -3.09
CA ALA A 163 -1.38 8.65 -3.70
C ALA A 163 -2.83 8.12 -3.50
N LEU A 164 -3.60 8.72 -2.59
CA LEU A 164 -4.98 8.38 -2.32
C LEU A 164 -5.94 9.37 -2.99
N ALA A 165 -5.75 10.66 -2.73
CA ALA A 165 -6.63 11.72 -3.20
C ALA A 165 -6.53 11.95 -4.71
N GLY A 166 -5.32 11.96 -5.27
CA GLY A 166 -5.10 12.18 -6.71
C GLY A 166 -5.89 11.19 -7.60
N PRO A 167 -5.69 9.86 -7.45
CA PRO A 167 -6.47 8.87 -8.20
C PRO A 167 -7.98 8.95 -7.95
N THR A 168 -8.40 9.30 -6.73
CA THR A 168 -9.82 9.44 -6.40
C THR A 168 -10.44 10.62 -7.15
N ILE A 169 -9.78 11.78 -7.14
CA ILE A 169 -10.27 12.99 -7.81
C ILE A 169 -10.23 12.84 -9.33
N VAL A 170 -9.17 12.27 -9.90
CA VAL A 170 -9.10 12.06 -11.35
C VAL A 170 -10.19 11.11 -11.85
N THR A 171 -10.59 10.13 -11.02
CA THR A 171 -11.60 9.13 -11.39
C THR A 171 -13.03 9.66 -11.22
N HIS A 172 -13.30 10.38 -10.15
CA HIS A 172 -14.67 10.73 -9.71
C HIS A 172 -14.96 12.23 -9.66
N GLY A 173 -13.94 13.08 -9.66
CA GLY A 173 -14.10 14.53 -9.59
C GLY A 173 -14.67 15.12 -10.89
N SER A 174 -15.41 16.22 -10.77
CA SER A 174 -15.76 17.06 -11.89
C SER A 174 -14.50 17.67 -12.54
N GLU A 175 -14.62 18.15 -13.76
CA GLU A 175 -13.50 18.83 -14.44
C GLU A 175 -12.98 20.04 -13.64
N ASP A 176 -13.88 20.76 -12.97
CA ASP A 176 -13.50 21.89 -12.12
C ASP A 176 -12.76 21.43 -10.86
N ALA A 177 -13.20 20.33 -10.24
CA ALA A 177 -12.51 19.72 -9.10
C ALA A 177 -11.11 19.23 -9.49
N LYS A 178 -10.96 18.57 -10.65
CA LYS A 178 -9.65 18.13 -11.17
C LYS A 178 -8.69 19.32 -11.37
N LYS A 179 -9.15 20.38 -12.03
CA LYS A 179 -8.36 21.59 -12.25
C LYS A 179 -7.99 22.29 -10.94
N ARG A 180 -8.95 22.35 -10.00
CA ARG A 180 -8.74 23.02 -8.70
C ARG A 180 -7.74 22.29 -7.82
N PHE A 181 -7.80 20.97 -7.75
CA PHE A 181 -7.12 20.22 -6.68
C PHE A 181 -5.86 19.49 -7.11
N LEU A 182 -5.76 18.97 -8.35
CA LEU A 182 -4.67 18.05 -8.69
C LEU A 182 -3.30 18.70 -8.68
N ARG A 183 -3.18 19.93 -9.22
CA ARG A 183 -1.89 20.61 -9.30
C ARG A 183 -1.35 21.03 -7.93
N PRO A 184 -2.07 21.80 -7.10
CA PRO A 184 -1.57 22.21 -5.79
C PRO A 184 -1.36 21.03 -4.83
N MET A 185 -2.15 19.95 -4.96
CA MET A 185 -1.91 18.68 -4.27
C MET A 185 -0.57 18.07 -4.67
N PHE A 186 -0.29 17.97 -5.98
CA PHE A 186 0.94 17.34 -6.46
C PHE A 186 2.18 18.16 -6.10
N THR A 187 2.12 19.47 -6.17
CA THR A 187 3.23 20.35 -5.80
C THR A 187 3.53 20.28 -4.31
N GLY A 188 2.54 20.00 -3.48
CA GLY A 188 2.61 20.07 -2.03
C GLY A 188 2.29 21.46 -1.47
N GLU A 189 1.78 22.38 -2.32
CA GLU A 189 1.22 23.66 -1.88
C GLU A 189 0.01 23.46 -0.97
N GLU A 190 -0.78 22.41 -1.24
CA GLU A 190 -1.94 22.02 -0.44
C GLU A 190 -1.81 20.56 0.01
N ARG A 191 -1.82 20.32 1.30
CA ARG A 191 -1.73 19.00 1.92
C ARG A 191 -3.13 18.42 2.14
N TRP A 192 -3.24 17.11 1.99
CA TRP A 192 -4.50 16.39 2.14
C TRP A 192 -4.44 15.45 3.34
N CYS A 193 -5.59 15.22 3.97
CA CYS A 193 -5.76 14.19 4.99
C CYS A 193 -7.04 13.37 4.71
N GLN A 194 -7.17 12.23 5.39
CA GLN A 194 -8.30 11.31 5.23
C GLN A 194 -9.24 11.40 6.43
N LEU A 195 -10.53 11.69 6.18
CA LEU A 195 -11.58 11.85 7.17
C LEU A 195 -12.65 10.76 7.01
N PHE A 196 -12.27 9.52 7.32
CA PHE A 196 -13.11 8.34 7.10
C PHE A 196 -13.67 7.79 8.40
N SER A 197 -12.82 7.21 9.25
CA SER A 197 -13.23 6.51 10.47
C SER A 197 -13.92 7.44 11.48
N GLU A 198 -14.85 6.87 12.23
CA GLU A 198 -15.54 7.52 13.35
C GLU A 198 -15.39 6.67 14.61
N PRO A 199 -15.64 7.21 15.82
CA PRO A 199 -15.58 6.41 17.05
C PRO A 199 -16.43 5.13 17.00
N GLY A 200 -17.58 5.18 16.31
CA GLY A 200 -18.50 4.04 16.14
C GLY A 200 -18.41 3.34 14.78
N ALA A 201 -17.52 3.75 13.87
CA ALA A 201 -17.46 3.24 12.50
C ALA A 201 -16.01 3.15 12.00
N GLY A 202 -15.32 2.05 12.35
CA GLY A 202 -14.00 1.70 11.84
C GLY A 202 -14.09 0.62 10.76
N SER A 203 -14.06 -0.66 11.15
CA SER A 203 -14.21 -1.80 10.20
C SER A 203 -15.56 -1.78 9.49
N ASP A 204 -16.66 -1.45 10.19
CA ASP A 204 -17.93 -1.13 9.53
C ASP A 204 -17.99 0.34 9.10
N PHE A 205 -17.09 0.69 8.17
CA PHE A 205 -17.00 2.04 7.63
C PHE A 205 -18.34 2.54 7.04
N ALA A 206 -19.13 1.64 6.44
CA ALA A 206 -20.45 1.98 5.93
C ALA A 206 -21.47 2.36 7.03
N GLY A 207 -21.15 2.09 8.30
CA GLY A 207 -21.94 2.49 9.47
C GLY A 207 -21.77 3.97 9.87
N LEU A 208 -20.89 4.73 9.21
CA LEU A 208 -20.59 6.14 9.55
C LEU A 208 -21.85 7.02 9.72
N GLY A 209 -21.79 7.96 10.67
CA GLY A 209 -22.90 8.80 11.08
C GLY A 209 -22.67 10.30 10.90
N THR A 210 -21.47 10.77 10.56
CA THR A 210 -21.22 12.17 10.17
C THR A 210 -22.19 12.55 9.07
N LYS A 211 -23.12 13.45 9.34
CA LYS A 211 -24.18 13.82 8.38
C LYS A 211 -23.80 15.06 7.58
N ALA A 212 -24.29 15.13 6.34
CA ALA A 212 -24.31 16.35 5.56
C ALA A 212 -25.73 16.61 5.06
N VAL A 213 -26.24 17.79 5.31
CA VAL A 213 -27.58 18.23 4.90
C VAL A 213 -27.43 19.36 3.89
N ARG A 214 -28.10 19.23 2.76
CA ARG A 214 -28.05 20.25 1.70
C ARG A 214 -28.77 21.54 2.15
N ASP A 215 -28.10 22.67 1.92
CA ASP A 215 -28.62 24.02 2.19
C ASP A 215 -28.25 24.91 0.98
N GLY A 216 -29.15 24.97 0.00
CA GLY A 216 -28.90 25.67 -1.27
C GLY A 216 -27.77 25.02 -2.08
N ASP A 217 -26.71 25.78 -2.32
CA ASP A 217 -25.53 25.35 -3.06
C ASP A 217 -24.39 24.81 -2.16
N GLU A 218 -24.68 24.65 -0.87
CA GLU A 218 -23.75 24.15 0.12
C GLU A 218 -24.33 22.96 0.89
N TRP A 219 -23.47 22.31 1.66
CA TRP A 219 -23.79 21.25 2.57
C TRP A 219 -23.37 21.63 4.00
N VAL A 220 -24.27 21.47 4.96
CA VAL A 220 -23.98 21.66 6.40
C VAL A 220 -23.58 20.32 6.99
N VAL A 221 -22.34 20.25 7.46
CA VAL A 221 -21.73 19.01 7.96
C VAL A 221 -21.64 19.03 9.48
N ASN A 222 -22.10 17.95 10.09
CA ASN A 222 -22.02 17.73 11.55
C ASN A 222 -21.56 16.30 11.84
N GLY A 223 -20.51 16.16 12.67
CA GLY A 223 -20.01 14.85 13.10
C GLY A 223 -18.58 14.90 13.62
N GLN A 224 -18.03 13.71 13.83
CA GLN A 224 -16.66 13.53 14.33
C GLN A 224 -15.96 12.45 13.52
N LYS A 225 -14.74 12.73 13.11
CA LYS A 225 -13.81 11.75 12.53
C LYS A 225 -12.66 11.48 13.49
N VAL A 226 -12.09 10.27 13.43
CA VAL A 226 -11.03 9.84 14.35
C VAL A 226 -9.96 9.06 13.60
N TRP A 227 -8.77 8.97 14.16
CA TRP A 227 -7.59 8.34 13.54
C TRP A 227 -7.15 9.04 12.26
N ASN A 228 -7.35 10.36 12.20
CA ASN A 228 -7.00 11.15 11.03
C ASN A 228 -5.51 11.49 11.05
N THR A 229 -4.75 10.72 10.27
CA THR A 229 -3.29 10.87 10.17
C THR A 229 -2.94 12.24 9.63
N LEU A 230 -2.04 12.94 10.35
CA LEU A 230 -1.51 14.27 9.99
C LEU A 230 -2.58 15.33 9.65
N ALA A 231 -3.82 15.17 10.12
CA ALA A 231 -4.90 16.13 9.83
C ALA A 231 -4.60 17.55 10.31
N HIS A 232 -3.70 17.70 11.28
CA HIS A 232 -3.23 19.01 11.76
C HIS A 232 -2.32 19.76 10.77
N LEU A 233 -1.87 19.09 9.72
CA LEU A 233 -1.08 19.66 8.62
C LEU A 233 -1.90 19.75 7.33
N GLY A 234 -3.12 19.21 7.33
CA GLY A 234 -3.96 19.13 6.14
C GLY A 234 -4.65 20.47 5.86
N ASP A 235 -4.60 20.89 4.61
CA ASP A 235 -5.41 22.00 4.08
C ASP A 235 -6.76 21.46 3.62
N TRP A 236 -6.79 20.23 3.08
CA TRP A 236 -7.98 19.56 2.57
C TRP A 236 -8.20 18.19 3.19
N GLY A 237 -9.46 17.88 3.49
CA GLY A 237 -9.89 16.59 3.99
C GLY A 237 -10.69 15.80 2.94
N MET A 238 -10.30 14.53 2.72
CA MET A 238 -11.12 13.55 2.00
C MET A 238 -12.26 13.08 2.91
N LEU A 239 -13.42 13.73 2.84
CA LEU A 239 -14.52 13.54 3.78
C LEU A 239 -15.63 12.65 3.21
N VAL A 240 -16.01 11.60 3.93
CA VAL A 240 -17.23 10.82 3.64
C VAL A 240 -18.29 11.06 4.70
N THR A 241 -19.51 11.36 4.23
CA THR A 241 -20.64 11.71 5.08
C THR A 241 -21.89 10.89 4.75
N ARG A 242 -22.86 10.88 5.67
CA ARG A 242 -24.21 10.36 5.49
C ARG A 242 -25.12 11.49 4.98
N THR A 243 -25.56 11.41 3.74
CA THR A 243 -26.48 12.39 3.12
C THR A 243 -27.92 11.90 3.06
N ASP A 244 -28.12 10.57 3.00
CA ASP A 244 -29.45 9.94 3.03
C ASP A 244 -29.45 8.76 4.03
N PRO A 245 -29.98 8.95 5.24
CA PRO A 245 -30.04 7.91 6.27
C PRO A 245 -31.15 6.88 6.04
N ASP A 246 -32.08 7.12 5.12
CA ASP A 246 -33.18 6.20 4.82
C ASP A 246 -32.81 5.18 3.74
N GLN A 247 -31.65 5.34 3.10
CA GLN A 247 -31.06 4.35 2.22
C GLN A 247 -30.29 3.27 2.99
N PRO A 248 -30.08 2.09 2.40
CA PRO A 248 -29.11 1.11 2.89
C PRO A 248 -27.73 1.73 3.09
N LYS A 249 -27.01 1.29 4.12
CA LYS A 249 -25.79 1.97 4.61
C LYS A 249 -24.73 2.27 3.52
N HIS A 250 -24.65 1.48 2.46
CA HIS A 250 -23.70 1.69 1.35
C HIS A 250 -24.21 2.67 0.27
N LYS A 251 -25.48 3.05 0.27
CA LYS A 251 -26.10 3.89 -0.77
C LYS A 251 -26.36 5.33 -0.37
N GLY A 252 -26.42 5.62 0.93
CA GLY A 252 -26.77 6.95 1.46
C GLY A 252 -25.56 7.80 1.81
N MET A 253 -24.38 7.60 1.17
CA MET A 253 -23.16 8.33 1.47
C MET A 253 -22.75 9.24 0.33
N THR A 254 -22.11 10.36 0.66
CA THR A 254 -21.53 11.30 -0.32
C THR A 254 -20.10 11.67 0.12
N TYR A 255 -19.25 11.92 -0.87
CA TYR A 255 -17.84 12.23 -0.67
C TYR A 255 -17.56 13.70 -1.01
N PHE A 256 -16.78 14.39 -0.18
CA PHE A 256 -16.43 15.79 -0.33
C PHE A 256 -14.93 16.04 -0.12
N ALA A 257 -14.43 17.07 -0.77
CA ALA A 257 -13.21 17.75 -0.36
C ALA A 257 -13.60 18.86 0.63
N ILE A 258 -13.24 18.76 1.90
CA ILE A 258 -13.52 19.79 2.89
C ILE A 258 -12.26 20.62 3.17
N ASP A 259 -12.44 21.94 3.21
CA ASP A 259 -11.38 22.85 3.68
C ASP A 259 -11.20 22.68 5.19
N MET A 260 -10.02 22.26 5.62
CA MET A 260 -9.69 21.98 7.03
C MET A 260 -9.59 23.24 7.89
N HIS A 261 -9.52 24.43 7.25
CA HIS A 261 -9.47 25.73 7.92
C HIS A 261 -10.84 26.44 7.96
N SER A 262 -11.88 25.82 7.39
CA SER A 262 -13.21 26.40 7.38
C SER A 262 -13.83 26.49 8.78
N ALA A 263 -14.70 27.49 8.96
CA ALA A 263 -15.44 27.63 10.21
C ALA A 263 -16.22 26.34 10.53
N GLY A 264 -16.19 25.93 11.79
CA GLY A 264 -16.84 24.70 12.27
C GLY A 264 -15.98 23.45 12.16
N VAL A 265 -14.77 23.50 11.59
CA VAL A 265 -13.81 22.38 11.60
C VAL A 265 -12.80 22.60 12.74
N GLU A 266 -12.68 21.63 13.63
CA GLU A 266 -11.73 21.64 14.73
C GLU A 266 -10.89 20.38 14.73
N VAL A 267 -9.56 20.51 14.69
CA VAL A 267 -8.60 19.39 14.71
C VAL A 267 -7.98 19.28 16.10
N ARG A 268 -8.18 18.15 16.76
CA ARG A 268 -7.62 17.87 18.10
C ARG A 268 -6.61 16.72 18.02
N PRO A 269 -5.47 16.84 18.73
CA PRO A 269 -4.49 15.76 18.77
C PRO A 269 -5.04 14.55 19.53
N LEU A 270 -4.81 13.35 18.96
CA LEU A 270 -5.09 12.07 19.61
C LEU A 270 -3.77 11.48 20.10
N ARG A 271 -3.47 11.60 21.39
CA ARG A 271 -2.23 11.08 21.95
C ARG A 271 -2.23 9.56 21.99
N GLN A 272 -1.24 8.97 21.38
CA GLN A 272 -1.07 7.53 21.27
C GLN A 272 -0.21 6.99 22.42
N ILE A 273 -0.16 5.65 22.54
CA ILE A 273 0.69 4.95 23.51
C ILE A 273 2.20 5.24 23.32
N THR A 274 2.60 5.69 22.13
CA THR A 274 3.97 6.14 21.82
C THR A 274 4.34 7.50 22.43
N GLY A 275 3.36 8.22 23.01
CA GLY A 275 3.54 9.60 23.49
C GLY A 275 3.31 10.66 22.41
N GLU A 276 3.21 10.27 21.16
CA GLU A 276 3.03 11.14 19.99
C GLU A 276 1.55 11.32 19.65
N ALA A 277 1.24 12.31 18.81
CA ALA A 277 -0.08 12.54 18.22
C ALA A 277 0.05 12.79 16.71
N GLU A 278 0.44 11.76 15.96
CA GLU A 278 0.34 11.76 14.50
C GLU A 278 -1.10 11.65 14.02
N PHE A 279 -1.96 10.99 14.82
CA PHE A 279 -3.40 10.90 14.61
C PHE A 279 -4.13 12.04 15.29
N ASN A 280 -5.30 12.35 14.75
CA ASN A 280 -6.16 13.42 15.24
C ASN A 280 -7.60 12.96 15.29
N GLU A 281 -8.39 13.67 16.09
CA GLU A 281 -9.83 13.75 16.00
C GLU A 281 -10.19 15.03 15.24
N VAL A 282 -11.18 14.96 14.36
CA VAL A 282 -11.68 16.12 13.63
C VAL A 282 -13.16 16.26 13.87
N TYR A 283 -13.53 17.35 14.52
CA TYR A 283 -14.91 17.71 14.81
C TYR A 283 -15.42 18.68 13.76
N MET A 284 -16.64 18.43 13.30
CA MET A 284 -17.36 19.31 12.39
C MET A 284 -18.67 19.73 13.05
N THR A 285 -18.84 21.03 13.23
CA THR A 285 -20.03 21.63 13.83
C THR A 285 -20.53 22.72 12.90
N ASP A 286 -21.62 22.43 12.21
CA ASP A 286 -22.20 23.29 11.16
C ASP A 286 -21.17 23.75 10.12
N ALA A 287 -20.17 22.89 9.85
CA ALA A 287 -19.15 23.18 8.84
C ALA A 287 -19.79 23.20 7.44
N ARG A 288 -19.50 24.25 6.67
CA ARG A 288 -20.08 24.43 5.34
C ARG A 288 -19.15 23.96 4.24
N VAL A 289 -19.68 23.14 3.33
CA VAL A 289 -18.96 22.61 2.17
C VAL A 289 -19.75 22.95 0.91
N PRO A 290 -19.19 23.75 -0.01
CA PRO A 290 -19.81 24.02 -1.31
C PRO A 290 -20.06 22.74 -2.12
N ASP A 291 -21.19 22.65 -2.84
CA ASP A 291 -21.49 21.47 -3.69
C ASP A 291 -20.45 21.27 -4.80
N SER A 292 -19.74 22.32 -5.21
CA SER A 292 -18.62 22.24 -6.15
C SER A 292 -17.41 21.44 -5.63
N GLN A 293 -17.32 21.23 -4.31
CA GLN A 293 -16.29 20.42 -3.65
C GLN A 293 -16.72 18.96 -3.45
N ARG A 294 -17.89 18.57 -3.96
CA ARG A 294 -18.35 17.19 -3.98
C ARG A 294 -17.57 16.37 -5.00
N ILE A 295 -17.12 15.19 -4.59
CA ILE A 295 -16.38 14.25 -5.45
C ILE A 295 -17.31 13.06 -5.78
N GLY A 296 -17.72 12.96 -7.03
CA GLY A 296 -18.74 12.02 -7.51
C GLY A 296 -20.17 12.49 -7.24
N GLU A 297 -21.16 11.62 -7.47
CA GLU A 297 -22.58 11.97 -7.33
C GLU A 297 -23.08 11.80 -5.90
N VAL A 298 -24.17 12.49 -5.56
CA VAL A 298 -24.85 12.33 -4.27
C VAL A 298 -25.31 10.88 -4.13
N GLY A 299 -25.03 10.26 -2.98
CA GLY A 299 -25.33 8.84 -2.71
C GLY A 299 -24.25 7.86 -3.19
N GLU A 300 -23.27 8.29 -3.99
CA GLU A 300 -22.20 7.46 -4.56
C GLU A 300 -20.92 7.42 -3.71
N GLY A 301 -20.93 8.03 -2.54
CA GLY A 301 -19.75 8.17 -1.67
C GLY A 301 -19.06 6.85 -1.32
N TRP A 302 -19.81 5.74 -1.25
CA TRP A 302 -19.22 4.42 -1.04
C TRP A 302 -18.30 4.01 -2.20
N ARG A 303 -18.76 4.19 -3.44
CA ARG A 303 -17.96 3.86 -4.63
C ARG A 303 -16.70 4.72 -4.72
N VAL A 304 -16.82 6.00 -4.40
CA VAL A 304 -15.68 6.93 -4.36
C VAL A 304 -14.68 6.52 -3.26
N ALA A 305 -15.18 6.22 -2.05
CA ALA A 305 -14.36 5.77 -0.93
C ALA A 305 -13.63 4.45 -1.21
N LEU A 306 -14.26 3.50 -1.93
CA LEU A 306 -13.58 2.27 -2.35
C LEU A 306 -12.37 2.55 -3.24
N THR A 307 -12.44 3.52 -4.14
CA THR A 307 -11.28 3.93 -4.95
C THR A 307 -10.13 4.42 -4.06
N THR A 308 -10.44 5.27 -3.07
CA THR A 308 -9.44 5.74 -2.09
C THR A 308 -8.82 4.58 -1.32
N LEU A 309 -9.64 3.66 -0.78
CA LEU A 309 -9.18 2.51 0.02
C LEU A 309 -8.36 1.50 -0.80
N MET A 310 -8.67 1.32 -2.09
CA MET A 310 -7.87 0.47 -2.98
C MET A 310 -6.48 1.06 -3.21
N ASN A 311 -6.39 2.37 -3.43
CA ASN A 311 -5.12 3.08 -3.57
C ASN A 311 -4.32 3.07 -2.27
N GLU A 312 -4.97 3.21 -1.11
CA GLU A 312 -4.34 3.08 0.22
C GLU A 312 -3.65 1.72 0.39
N ARG A 313 -4.34 0.62 0.08
CA ARG A 313 -3.76 -0.73 0.15
C ARG A 313 -2.54 -0.89 -0.76
N THR A 314 -2.59 -0.30 -1.95
CA THR A 314 -1.46 -0.30 -2.88
C THR A 314 -0.30 0.53 -2.35
N ALA A 315 -0.58 1.70 -1.78
CA ALA A 315 0.44 2.60 -1.21
C ALA A 315 1.11 1.98 0.03
N ILE A 316 0.32 1.37 0.94
CA ILE A 316 0.84 0.71 2.16
C ILE A 316 1.49 -0.64 1.82
N GLY A 317 0.85 -1.47 1.01
CA GLY A 317 1.34 -2.82 0.68
C GLY A 317 2.41 -2.86 -0.40
N GLY A 318 2.45 -1.88 -1.30
CA GLY A 318 3.40 -1.74 -2.40
C GLY A 318 4.67 -0.96 -2.04
N GLY A 319 4.77 -0.47 -0.82
CA GLY A 319 5.90 0.31 -0.34
C GLY A 319 7.22 -0.47 -0.42
N GLY A 320 7.91 -0.36 -1.54
CA GLY A 320 9.24 -0.94 -1.70
C GLY A 320 9.40 -1.92 -2.86
N GLY A 321 8.82 -1.66 -4.01
CA GLY A 321 9.16 -2.33 -5.29
C GLY A 321 10.60 -2.08 -5.75
N GLY A 322 11.51 -1.71 -4.87
CA GLY A 322 12.93 -1.66 -5.14
C GLY A 322 13.54 -3.05 -4.93
N THR A 323 14.36 -3.49 -5.89
CA THR A 323 15.26 -4.66 -5.79
C THR A 323 16.27 -4.56 -4.65
N ALA A 324 16.42 -3.39 -4.03
CA ALA A 324 17.21 -3.22 -2.84
C ALA A 324 16.52 -3.94 -1.66
N ARG A 325 17.23 -4.86 -1.01
CA ARG A 325 16.91 -5.45 0.28
C ARG A 325 16.76 -4.34 1.34
N ARG A 326 15.70 -3.57 1.30
CA ARG A 326 15.27 -2.79 2.45
C ARG A 326 14.69 -3.79 3.45
N ARG A 327 15.45 -4.07 4.40
CA ARG A 327 15.27 -5.01 5.46
C ARG A 327 14.51 -4.28 6.57
N GLY A 328 13.23 -4.35 6.63
CA GLY A 328 12.39 -3.73 7.66
C GLY A 328 12.80 -4.08 9.12
N PRO A 329 11.88 -4.13 10.04
CA PRO A 329 12.13 -4.36 11.47
C PRO A 329 13.01 -5.57 11.80
N ILE A 330 13.07 -6.58 10.91
CA ILE A 330 13.90 -7.78 11.13
C ILE A 330 15.41 -7.47 11.16
N ASP A 331 15.87 -6.46 10.44
CA ASP A 331 17.31 -6.09 10.47
C ASP A 331 17.71 -5.48 11.80
N GLU A 332 16.81 -4.71 12.37
CA GLU A 332 17.02 -4.16 13.71
C GLU A 332 17.10 -5.29 14.74
N ALA A 333 16.22 -6.30 14.65
CA ALA A 333 16.30 -7.48 15.48
C ALA A 333 17.63 -8.24 15.30
N VAL A 334 18.12 -8.37 14.06
CA VAL A 334 19.41 -8.99 13.76
C VAL A 334 20.57 -8.17 14.35
N ARG A 335 20.51 -6.84 14.23
CA ARG A 335 21.52 -5.93 14.80
C ARG A 335 21.60 -6.08 16.31
N ILE A 336 20.48 -5.99 17.02
CA ILE A 336 20.41 -6.13 18.49
C ILE A 336 20.92 -7.51 18.92
N PHE A 337 20.51 -8.58 18.23
CA PHE A 337 20.96 -9.93 18.52
C PHE A 337 22.50 -10.05 18.45
N ARG A 338 23.12 -9.44 17.45
CA ARG A 338 24.58 -9.47 17.27
C ARG A 338 25.32 -8.66 18.33
N GLU A 339 24.78 -7.52 18.69
CA GLU A 339 25.42 -6.59 19.64
C GLU A 339 25.36 -7.13 21.08
N ASN A 340 24.31 -7.84 21.45
CA ASN A 340 24.08 -8.28 22.82
C ASN A 340 24.51 -9.76 23.13
N GLY A 341 25.01 -10.51 22.14
CA GLY A 341 25.58 -11.82 22.34
C GLY A 341 24.59 -12.90 22.86
N HIS A 342 23.37 -12.91 22.34
CA HIS A 342 22.32 -13.82 22.77
C HIS A 342 22.55 -15.30 22.46
N GLY A 343 21.98 -16.19 23.29
CA GLY A 343 22.14 -17.65 23.22
C GLY A 343 21.34 -18.33 22.08
N VAL A 344 21.49 -19.69 22.03
CA VAL A 344 20.91 -20.52 20.95
C VAL A 344 19.40 -20.42 20.84
N ALA A 345 18.66 -20.31 21.96
CA ALA A 345 17.19 -20.21 21.96
C ALA A 345 16.69 -18.97 21.22
N HIS A 346 17.33 -17.83 21.46
CA HIS A 346 17.01 -16.59 20.72
C HIS A 346 17.41 -16.67 19.25
N ARG A 347 18.50 -17.40 18.94
CA ARG A 347 18.92 -17.59 17.54
C ARG A 347 17.86 -18.34 16.73
N ASP A 348 17.29 -19.42 17.26
CA ASP A 348 16.24 -20.18 16.56
C ASP A 348 15.01 -19.30 16.29
N ARG A 349 14.53 -18.58 17.30
CA ARG A 349 13.40 -17.65 17.14
C ARG A 349 13.69 -16.53 16.12
N LEU A 350 14.90 -15.96 16.15
CA LEU A 350 15.33 -14.97 15.16
C LEU A 350 15.27 -15.54 13.75
N MET A 351 15.78 -16.76 13.54
CA MET A 351 15.78 -17.39 12.22
C MET A 351 14.36 -17.68 11.73
N GLN A 352 13.43 -18.11 12.61
CA GLN A 352 12.03 -18.28 12.25
C GLN A 352 11.38 -16.97 11.81
N LEU A 353 11.66 -15.86 12.52
CA LEU A 353 11.15 -14.54 12.13
C LEU A 353 11.77 -14.05 10.83
N TRP A 354 13.07 -14.29 10.63
CA TRP A 354 13.77 -13.96 9.39
C TRP A 354 13.19 -14.72 8.20
N CYS A 355 12.95 -16.03 8.31
CA CYS A 355 12.32 -16.84 7.26
C CYS A 355 10.93 -16.30 6.90
N LYS A 356 10.12 -15.91 7.90
CA LYS A 356 8.80 -15.31 7.65
C LYS A 356 8.90 -13.95 6.96
N SER A 357 9.89 -13.14 7.32
CA SER A 357 10.14 -11.84 6.67
C SER A 357 10.55 -12.03 5.22
N GLU A 358 11.37 -13.02 4.92
CA GLU A 358 11.78 -13.35 3.56
C GLU A 358 10.60 -13.90 2.75
N THR A 359 9.76 -14.74 3.35
CA THR A 359 8.51 -15.21 2.73
C THR A 359 7.59 -14.04 2.36
N LEU A 360 7.43 -13.04 3.25
CA LEU A 360 6.66 -11.83 2.96
C LEU A 360 7.27 -11.04 1.81
N ARG A 361 8.58 -10.86 1.80
CA ARG A 361 9.29 -10.18 0.70
C ARG A 361 9.04 -10.87 -0.65
N LEU A 362 9.13 -12.19 -0.70
CA LEU A 362 8.87 -12.97 -1.91
C LEU A 362 7.40 -12.92 -2.33
N THR A 363 6.47 -12.90 -1.37
CA THR A 363 5.04 -12.71 -1.65
C THR A 363 4.77 -11.34 -2.29
N ASN A 364 5.40 -10.28 -1.77
CA ASN A 364 5.30 -8.93 -2.34
C ASN A 364 5.92 -8.84 -3.75
N LEU A 365 7.05 -9.53 -3.97
CA LEU A 365 7.65 -9.62 -5.30
C LEU A 365 6.70 -10.30 -6.28
N ARG A 366 6.10 -11.43 -5.91
CA ARG A 366 5.09 -12.12 -6.71
C ARG A 366 3.88 -11.24 -7.00
N ALA A 367 3.37 -10.53 -5.98
CA ALA A 367 2.27 -9.57 -6.12
C ALA A 367 2.59 -8.49 -7.17
N SER A 368 3.80 -7.93 -7.09
CA SER A 368 4.27 -6.93 -8.05
C SER A 368 4.36 -7.49 -9.48
N GLN A 369 4.83 -8.73 -9.63
CA GLN A 369 4.91 -9.39 -10.93
C GLN A 369 3.52 -9.69 -11.51
N ALA A 370 2.59 -10.21 -10.70
CA ALA A 370 1.22 -10.50 -11.13
C ALA A 370 0.47 -9.22 -11.55
N ALA A 371 0.62 -8.14 -10.78
CA ALA A 371 0.04 -6.84 -11.13
C ALA A 371 0.58 -6.30 -12.46
N LYS A 372 1.89 -6.44 -12.70
CA LYS A 372 2.53 -6.05 -13.96
C LYS A 372 2.03 -6.86 -15.17
N ALA A 373 1.72 -8.14 -14.95
CA ALA A 373 1.14 -9.01 -15.99
C ALA A 373 -0.37 -8.76 -16.21
N GLY A 374 -0.95 -7.72 -15.58
CA GLY A 374 -2.36 -7.38 -15.71
C GLY A 374 -3.31 -8.32 -14.94
N ASN A 375 -2.78 -9.14 -14.05
CA ASN A 375 -3.55 -10.12 -13.28
C ASN A 375 -3.26 -9.97 -11.77
N PRO A 376 -3.69 -8.86 -11.14
CA PRO A 376 -3.53 -8.67 -9.71
C PRO A 376 -4.34 -9.73 -8.95
N GLY A 377 -3.66 -10.48 -8.09
CA GLY A 377 -4.25 -11.50 -7.23
C GLY A 377 -4.53 -10.99 -5.80
N PRO A 378 -4.82 -11.91 -4.87
CA PRO A 378 -5.10 -11.60 -3.48
C PRO A 378 -3.87 -11.19 -2.66
N GLU A 379 -2.71 -11.15 -3.29
CA GLU A 379 -1.41 -10.98 -2.62
C GLU A 379 -1.35 -9.70 -1.78
N GLY A 380 -2.04 -8.63 -2.19
CA GLY A 380 -2.10 -7.39 -1.39
C GLY A 380 -2.73 -7.60 -0.02
N SER A 381 -3.81 -8.38 0.08
CA SER A 381 -4.44 -8.72 1.35
C SER A 381 -3.59 -9.69 2.17
N ILE A 382 -2.92 -10.65 1.53
CA ILE A 382 -1.96 -11.56 2.17
C ILE A 382 -0.80 -10.75 2.74
N ALA A 383 -0.21 -9.87 1.94
CA ALA A 383 0.93 -9.06 2.33
C ALA A 383 0.62 -8.18 3.55
N LYS A 384 -0.53 -7.49 3.53
CA LYS A 384 -0.96 -6.66 4.66
C LYS A 384 -1.17 -7.48 5.94
N LEU A 385 -1.86 -8.62 5.85
CA LEU A 385 -2.08 -9.52 7.00
C LEU A 385 -0.75 -10.05 7.56
N MET A 386 0.12 -10.55 6.69
CA MET A 386 1.42 -11.07 7.10
C MET A 386 2.30 -9.98 7.72
N MET A 387 2.38 -8.81 7.10
CA MET A 387 3.15 -7.67 7.61
C MET A 387 2.68 -7.28 9.00
N ALA A 388 1.39 -7.08 9.20
CA ALA A 388 0.81 -6.67 10.46
C ALA A 388 1.13 -7.65 11.61
N GLU A 389 0.92 -8.94 11.38
CA GLU A 389 1.14 -9.97 12.40
C GLU A 389 2.63 -10.23 12.64
N LEU A 390 3.45 -10.17 11.59
CA LEU A 390 4.88 -10.40 11.68
C LEU A 390 5.60 -9.24 12.37
N ASN A 391 5.24 -7.99 12.03
CA ASN A 391 5.86 -6.80 12.61
C ASN A 391 5.67 -6.75 14.13
N LYS A 392 4.48 -7.08 14.64
CA LYS A 392 4.24 -7.21 16.08
C LYS A 392 5.20 -8.20 16.74
N LYS A 393 5.41 -9.38 16.11
CA LYS A 393 6.28 -10.43 16.64
C LYS A 393 7.76 -10.07 16.59
N ILE A 394 8.20 -9.38 15.53
CA ILE A 394 9.58 -8.93 15.38
C ILE A 394 9.91 -7.85 16.41
N THR A 395 9.05 -6.85 16.55
CA THR A 395 9.27 -5.74 17.49
C THR A 395 9.20 -6.21 18.94
N GLU A 396 8.29 -7.13 19.28
CA GLU A 396 8.23 -7.80 20.58
C GLU A 396 9.52 -8.55 20.88
N PHE A 397 10.00 -9.35 19.94
CA PHE A 397 11.26 -10.06 20.07
C PHE A 397 12.46 -9.10 20.21
N SER A 398 12.44 -7.99 19.48
CA SER A 398 13.50 -6.98 19.58
C SER A 398 13.56 -6.32 20.96
N VAL A 399 12.40 -6.04 21.57
CA VAL A 399 12.33 -5.53 22.95
C VAL A 399 12.79 -6.60 23.96
N GLU A 400 12.42 -7.88 23.77
CA GLU A 400 12.88 -8.98 24.61
C GLU A 400 14.40 -9.12 24.57
N LEU A 401 15.04 -8.96 23.42
CA LEU A 401 16.50 -8.98 23.28
C LEU A 401 17.20 -7.87 24.06
N LEU A 402 16.54 -6.76 24.35
CA LEU A 402 17.06 -5.68 25.18
C LEU A 402 16.98 -5.99 26.68
N GLY A 403 16.29 -7.05 27.09
CA GLY A 403 16.10 -7.42 28.49
C GLY A 403 15.43 -6.30 29.29
N ALA A 404 15.95 -5.99 30.48
CA ALA A 404 15.40 -4.93 31.34
C ALA A 404 15.40 -3.54 30.68
N HIS A 405 16.37 -3.27 29.81
CA HIS A 405 16.42 -2.01 29.06
C HIS A 405 15.27 -1.86 28.06
N GLY A 406 14.67 -2.95 27.62
CA GLY A 406 13.49 -2.93 26.75
C GLY A 406 12.22 -2.40 27.43
N MET A 407 12.18 -2.43 28.77
CA MET A 407 11.03 -2.02 29.58
C MET A 407 11.02 -0.51 29.92
N VAL A 408 12.08 0.21 29.61
CA VAL A 408 12.24 1.61 29.97
C VAL A 408 12.23 2.47 28.72
N ASP A 409 11.34 3.45 28.66
CA ASP A 409 11.39 4.52 27.68
C ASP A 409 12.06 5.75 28.30
N PHE A 410 12.94 6.40 27.54
CA PHE A 410 13.72 7.52 28.02
C PHE A 410 13.13 8.88 27.67
N ASP A 411 12.17 8.90 26.74
CA ASP A 411 11.52 10.13 26.28
C ASP A 411 10.07 9.87 25.89
N PHE A 412 9.16 10.23 26.80
CA PHE A 412 7.72 10.18 26.61
C PHE A 412 7.12 11.58 26.44
N THR A 413 7.91 12.50 25.89
CA THR A 413 7.48 13.87 25.62
C THR A 413 6.39 13.87 24.55
N PHE A 414 5.36 14.68 24.75
CA PHE A 414 4.31 14.88 23.78
C PHE A 414 4.87 15.54 22.51
N ARG A 415 4.65 14.90 21.37
CA ARG A 415 5.06 15.39 20.04
C ARG A 415 3.93 15.29 19.05
N ARG A 416 3.91 16.19 18.10
CA ARG A 416 3.08 16.11 16.89
C ARG A 416 3.98 15.89 15.68
N PRO A 417 4.19 14.65 15.22
CA PRO A 417 5.01 14.34 14.07
C PRO A 417 4.50 15.03 12.80
N GLU A 418 5.41 15.37 11.92
CA GLU A 418 5.10 15.90 10.59
C GLU A 418 5.17 14.80 9.53
N ASP A 419 5.73 13.64 9.89
CA ASP A 419 5.91 12.47 9.03
C ASP A 419 5.10 11.27 9.52
N LEU A 420 4.65 10.44 8.57
CA LEU A 420 3.96 9.19 8.84
C LEU A 420 4.98 8.07 9.13
N SER A 421 4.89 7.47 10.32
CA SER A 421 5.69 6.32 10.71
C SER A 421 4.89 5.01 10.66
N VAL A 422 4.62 4.48 9.45
CA VAL A 422 3.84 3.24 9.29
C VAL A 422 4.60 2.00 9.74
N ASP A 423 5.90 1.93 9.49
CA ASP A 423 6.76 0.78 9.80
C ASP A 423 7.42 0.85 11.18
N GLY A 424 7.22 1.97 11.91
CA GLY A 424 7.83 2.19 13.21
C GLY A 424 9.34 2.40 13.16
N SER A 425 9.90 2.74 12.01
CA SER A 425 11.35 2.97 11.84
C SER A 425 11.84 4.25 12.53
N VAL A 426 10.91 5.16 12.83
CA VAL A 426 11.20 6.41 13.58
C VAL A 426 11.03 6.13 15.08
N GLY A 427 11.98 6.52 15.91
CA GLY A 427 11.87 6.42 17.39
C GLY A 427 12.51 5.19 18.03
N GLY A 428 13.09 4.27 17.26
CA GLY A 428 13.81 3.09 17.78
C GLY A 428 12.90 1.93 18.19
N VAL A 429 13.50 0.89 18.75
CA VAL A 429 12.86 -0.43 18.99
C VAL A 429 11.63 -0.38 19.90
N ARG A 430 11.68 0.40 20.98
CA ARG A 430 10.58 0.51 21.94
C ARG A 430 9.39 1.23 21.33
N HIS A 431 9.64 2.33 20.65
CA HIS A 431 8.63 3.05 19.88
C HIS A 431 8.00 2.13 18.83
N SER A 432 8.82 1.41 18.05
CA SER A 432 8.37 0.45 17.04
C SER A 432 7.51 -0.65 17.63
N PHE A 433 7.84 -1.14 18.83
CA PHE A 433 7.02 -2.14 19.54
C PHE A 433 5.64 -1.59 19.88
N LEU A 434 5.56 -0.38 20.43
CA LEU A 434 4.28 0.27 20.77
C LEU A 434 3.48 0.57 19.50
N ARG A 435 4.10 1.17 18.49
CA ARG A 435 3.48 1.55 17.22
C ARG A 435 2.95 0.36 16.44
N ALA A 436 3.66 -0.76 16.45
CA ALA A 436 3.28 -1.98 15.72
C ALA A 436 1.95 -2.59 16.19
N ARG A 437 1.43 -2.23 17.37
CA ARG A 437 0.09 -2.67 17.83
C ARG A 437 -1.01 -2.22 16.86
N ALA A 438 -0.87 -1.03 16.28
CA ALA A 438 -1.81 -0.49 15.31
C ALA A 438 -1.80 -1.24 13.97
N ASN A 439 -0.69 -1.90 13.58
CA ASN A 439 -0.58 -2.55 12.27
C ASN A 439 -1.67 -3.62 12.01
N SER A 440 -2.20 -4.27 13.06
CA SER A 440 -3.29 -5.24 12.91
C SER A 440 -4.69 -4.60 12.89
N ILE A 441 -4.77 -3.26 13.00
CA ILE A 441 -6.02 -2.49 13.08
C ILE A 441 -6.15 -1.56 11.88
N GLU A 442 -5.14 -0.72 11.63
CA GLU A 442 -5.09 0.28 10.54
C GLU A 442 -5.08 -0.35 9.14
N GLY A 443 -5.54 0.38 8.12
CA GLY A 443 -5.55 -0.09 6.73
C GLY A 443 -6.39 -1.35 6.49
N GLY A 444 -7.39 -1.61 7.33
CA GLY A 444 -8.17 -2.83 7.44
C GLY A 444 -7.60 -3.80 8.47
N THR A 445 -8.45 -4.24 9.41
CA THR A 445 -8.01 -5.14 10.48
C THR A 445 -7.54 -6.49 9.95
N SER A 446 -6.77 -7.22 10.76
CA SER A 446 -6.38 -8.61 10.45
C SER A 446 -7.60 -9.50 10.18
N GLU A 447 -8.72 -9.26 10.86
CA GLU A 447 -9.98 -9.97 10.69
C GLU A 447 -10.61 -9.64 9.32
N ILE A 448 -10.66 -8.35 8.94
CA ILE A 448 -11.14 -7.94 7.61
C ILE A 448 -10.29 -8.57 6.50
N MET A 449 -8.96 -8.62 6.67
CA MET A 449 -8.09 -9.27 5.69
C MET A 449 -8.38 -10.78 5.58
N ARG A 450 -8.64 -11.46 6.71
CA ARG A 450 -9.04 -12.87 6.72
C ARG A 450 -10.39 -13.09 6.05
N ASN A 451 -11.38 -12.22 6.30
CA ASN A 451 -12.68 -12.31 5.64
C ASN A 451 -12.56 -12.12 4.12
N ILE A 452 -11.80 -11.12 3.66
CA ILE A 452 -11.54 -10.93 2.23
C ILE A 452 -10.88 -12.18 1.62
N LEU A 453 -9.87 -12.74 2.26
CA LEU A 453 -9.19 -13.94 1.77
C LEU A 453 -10.11 -15.16 1.81
N GLY A 454 -10.89 -15.33 2.86
CA GLY A 454 -11.84 -16.44 3.02
C GLY A 454 -12.96 -16.37 1.97
N GLU A 455 -13.68 -15.26 1.94
CA GLU A 455 -14.89 -15.12 1.11
C GLU A 455 -14.55 -14.90 -0.37
N GLN A 456 -13.64 -13.96 -0.68
CA GLN A 456 -13.40 -13.53 -2.05
C GLN A 456 -12.37 -14.40 -2.79
N VAL A 457 -11.42 -15.01 -2.07
CA VAL A 457 -10.33 -15.78 -2.68
C VAL A 457 -10.56 -17.27 -2.57
N LEU A 458 -10.96 -17.76 -1.38
CA LEU A 458 -11.19 -19.18 -1.15
C LEU A 458 -12.64 -19.61 -1.42
N GLY A 459 -13.57 -18.66 -1.63
CA GLY A 459 -14.99 -18.94 -1.89
C GLY A 459 -15.70 -19.54 -0.68
N LEU A 460 -15.23 -19.26 0.54
CA LEU A 460 -15.93 -19.71 1.74
C LEU A 460 -17.24 -18.94 1.92
N PRO A 461 -18.24 -19.53 2.61
CA PRO A 461 -19.49 -18.83 2.91
C PRO A 461 -19.21 -17.52 3.67
N GLY A 462 -19.83 -16.43 3.21
CA GLY A 462 -19.76 -15.16 3.92
C GLY A 462 -20.60 -15.16 5.20
N GLU A 463 -20.31 -14.20 6.08
CA GLU A 463 -21.09 -13.98 7.30
C GLU A 463 -22.55 -13.64 6.98
N PRO A 464 -23.53 -14.12 7.79
CA PRO A 464 -24.92 -13.71 7.65
C PRO A 464 -25.08 -12.19 7.77
N ARG A 465 -25.58 -11.55 6.73
CA ARG A 465 -25.78 -10.09 6.69
C ARG A 465 -27.24 -9.74 6.89
N VAL A 466 -27.65 -9.56 8.15
CA VAL A 466 -29.03 -9.21 8.50
C VAL A 466 -29.39 -7.75 8.27
N ASP A 467 -28.40 -6.91 8.02
CA ASP A 467 -28.50 -5.43 7.90
C ASP A 467 -28.34 -4.90 6.47
N LYS A 468 -28.06 -5.78 5.49
CA LYS A 468 -27.64 -5.39 4.13
C LYS A 468 -28.65 -4.49 3.41
N ASP A 469 -29.92 -4.78 3.56
CA ASP A 469 -31.02 -4.10 2.85
C ASP A 469 -31.84 -3.16 3.76
N LEU A 470 -31.45 -3.07 5.02
CA LEU A 470 -32.11 -2.15 5.95
C LEU A 470 -31.68 -0.70 5.70
N PRO A 471 -32.60 0.26 5.82
CA PRO A 471 -32.23 1.67 5.97
C PRO A 471 -31.20 1.85 7.09
N TRP A 472 -30.22 2.73 6.88
CA TRP A 472 -29.17 2.98 7.87
C TRP A 472 -29.73 3.33 9.26
N THR A 473 -30.86 4.07 9.32
CA THR A 473 -31.56 4.39 10.57
C THR A 473 -32.09 3.18 11.32
N LYS A 474 -32.28 2.04 10.67
CA LYS A 474 -32.83 0.80 11.23
C LYS A 474 -31.77 -0.28 11.48
N VAL A 475 -30.51 -0.02 11.10
CA VAL A 475 -29.41 -0.92 11.39
C VAL A 475 -29.16 -0.95 12.90
N PRO A 476 -29.15 -2.13 13.55
CA PRO A 476 -28.80 -2.23 14.97
C PRO A 476 -27.40 -1.66 15.23
N ARG A 477 -27.27 -0.87 16.27
CA ARG A 477 -25.99 -0.30 16.71
C ARG A 477 -25.70 -0.77 18.12
N ASN A 478 -24.49 -1.18 18.37
CA ASN A 478 -24.01 -1.54 19.71
C ASN A 478 -23.69 -0.30 20.52
#